data_bdd10a55bd5a722302e474ed291f9fae
#
_entry.id   bdd10a55bd5a722302e474ed291f9fae
#
_cell.length_a   1.000
_cell.length_b   1.000
_cell.length_c   1.000
_cell.angle_alpha   90.00
_cell.angle_beta   90.00
_cell.angle_gamma   90.00
#
_symmetry.space_group_name_H-M   'P 1'
#
loop_
_entity.id
_entity.type
_entity.pdbx_description
1 polymer ?
#
loop_
_entity_poly.entity_id
_entity_poly.type
_entity_poly.pdbx_seq_one_letter_code
_entity_poly.pdbx_strand_id
1 'polypeptide(L)'
;MRLRNIPRAESVLEACKEVVKNPESLCGHWNQEFQNERPLHIEIGMGKGQFLLTLAAENPQINYVGIERYSSVLLRAVEKFQELEAEGKAPANIRFICMDANDPVST
;
A
#
# COMPACT_ATOMS: atom_id res chain seq x y z
N MET A 1 7.39 16.50 16.12
CA MET A 1 6.11 17.03 15.65
C MET A 1 5.12 15.90 15.43
N ARG A 2 3.91 16.12 15.88
CA ARG A 2 2.88 15.10 15.73
C ARG A 2 2.11 15.31 14.43
N LEU A 3 1.93 14.23 13.67
CA LEU A 3 1.14 14.30 12.46
C LEU A 3 -0.33 14.39 12.82
N ARG A 4 -1.02 15.31 12.17
CA ARG A 4 -2.44 15.50 12.38
C ARG A 4 -3.23 14.43 11.64
N ASN A 5 -4.23 13.88 12.30
CA ASN A 5 -5.14 12.96 11.66
C ASN A 5 -6.01 13.71 10.67
N ILE A 6 -6.13 13.19 9.46
CA ILE A 6 -6.96 13.80 8.41
C ILE A 6 -8.29 13.07 8.42
N PRO A 7 -9.42 13.77 8.72
CA PRO A 7 -10.70 13.08 8.88
C PRO A 7 -11.12 12.21 7.72
N ARG A 8 -10.80 12.58 6.48
CA ARG A 8 -11.18 11.78 5.32
C ARG A 8 -10.27 10.58 5.09
N ALA A 9 -9.14 10.49 5.80
CA ALA A 9 -8.17 9.44 5.53
C ALA A 9 -8.75 8.06 5.73
N GLU A 10 -9.47 7.85 6.82
CA GLU A 10 -10.04 6.52 7.11
C GLU A 10 -11.02 6.09 6.03
N SER A 11 -11.91 6.99 5.60
CA SER A 11 -12.90 6.61 4.60
C SER A 11 -12.28 6.36 3.23
N VAL A 12 -11.27 7.13 2.85
CA VAL A 12 -10.59 6.92 1.58
C VAL A 12 -9.83 5.60 1.59
N LEU A 13 -9.10 5.32 2.68
CA LEU A 13 -8.34 4.08 2.79
C LEU A 13 -9.27 2.87 2.84
N GLU A 14 -10.40 2.98 3.53
CA GLU A 14 -11.37 1.90 3.61
C GLU A 14 -11.97 1.58 2.25
N ALA A 15 -12.21 2.59 1.45
CA ALA A 15 -12.83 2.41 0.13
C ALA A 15 -11.86 1.90 -0.93
N CYS A 16 -10.56 2.03 -0.71
CA CYS A 16 -9.56 1.62 -1.69
C CYS A 16 -9.29 0.12 -1.56
N LYS A 17 -9.57 -0.65 -2.61
CA LYS A 17 -9.41 -2.10 -2.55
C LYS A 17 -7.95 -2.53 -2.47
N GLU A 18 -7.03 -1.69 -2.92
CA GLU A 18 -5.61 -1.99 -2.85
C GLU A 18 -5.02 -1.79 -1.46
N VAL A 19 -5.78 -1.18 -0.54
CA VAL A 19 -5.38 -1.08 0.85
C VAL A 19 -5.84 -2.33 1.58
N VAL A 20 -4.88 -3.10 2.09
CA VAL A 20 -5.18 -4.35 2.79
C VAL A 20 -5.66 -4.04 4.21
N LYS A 21 -6.86 -4.51 4.56
CA LYS A 21 -7.47 -4.22 5.85
C LYS A 21 -7.07 -5.22 6.94
N ASN A 22 -6.75 -6.44 6.53
CA ASN A 22 -6.40 -7.51 7.47
C ASN A 22 -5.04 -8.11 7.08
N PRO A 23 -3.93 -7.35 7.28
CA PRO A 23 -2.63 -7.82 6.82
C PRO A 23 -2.18 -9.12 7.50
N GLU A 24 -2.61 -9.36 8.72
CA GLU A 24 -2.25 -10.60 9.43
C GLU A 24 -2.82 -11.84 8.74
N SER A 25 -3.95 -11.72 8.03
CA SER A 25 -4.53 -12.85 7.32
C SER A 25 -3.76 -13.19 6.05
N LEU A 26 -2.90 -12.29 5.60
CA LEU A 26 -2.11 -12.49 4.38
C LEU A 26 -0.70 -12.99 4.66
N CYS A 27 -0.34 -13.20 5.92
CA CYS A 27 0.97 -13.74 6.25
C CYS A 27 1.13 -15.09 5.56
N GLY A 28 2.10 -15.17 4.63
CA GLY A 28 2.31 -16.37 3.84
C GLY A 28 1.34 -16.58 2.70
N HIS A 29 0.43 -15.61 2.45
CA HIS A 29 -0.61 -15.78 1.42
C HIS A 29 -0.63 -14.65 0.41
N TRP A 30 0.48 -13.94 0.24
CA TRP A 30 0.54 -12.81 -0.69
C TRP A 30 0.30 -13.22 -2.14
N ASN A 31 0.69 -14.45 -2.50
CA ASN A 31 0.44 -14.93 -3.86
C ASN A 31 -1.06 -14.99 -4.16
N GLN A 32 -1.87 -15.32 -3.15
CA GLN A 32 -3.32 -15.35 -3.30
C GLN A 32 -3.88 -13.94 -3.46
N GLU A 33 -3.35 -12.99 -2.71
CA GLU A 33 -3.81 -11.60 -2.79
C GLU A 33 -3.54 -11.02 -4.18
N PHE A 34 -2.33 -11.24 -4.71
CA PHE A 34 -1.96 -10.74 -6.03
C PHE A 34 -2.41 -11.66 -7.17
N GLN A 35 -2.85 -12.88 -6.84
CA GLN A 35 -3.30 -13.86 -7.82
C GLN A 35 -2.19 -14.28 -8.79
N ASN A 36 -0.96 -14.31 -8.30
CA ASN A 36 0.18 -14.77 -9.08
C ASN A 36 1.30 -15.17 -8.12
N GLU A 37 2.40 -15.70 -8.65
CA GLU A 37 3.53 -16.19 -7.85
C GLU A 37 4.78 -15.36 -8.10
N ARG A 38 4.62 -14.08 -8.41
CA ARG A 38 5.75 -13.21 -8.65
C ARG A 38 6.49 -12.89 -7.36
N PRO A 39 7.77 -12.52 -7.46
CA PRO A 39 8.53 -12.11 -6.27
C PRO A 39 7.86 -10.95 -5.55
N LEU A 40 8.01 -10.91 -4.24
CA LEU A 40 7.41 -9.89 -3.39
C LEU A 40 8.47 -8.94 -2.85
N HIS A 41 8.23 -7.65 -3.01
CA HIS A 41 9.08 -6.60 -2.44
C HIS A 41 8.24 -5.82 -1.42
N ILE A 42 8.71 -5.77 -0.17
CA ILE A 42 8.02 -5.04 0.89
C ILE A 42 8.84 -3.81 1.26
N GLU A 43 8.19 -2.65 1.23
CA GLU A 43 8.83 -1.39 1.61
C GLU A 43 8.20 -0.89 2.90
N ILE A 44 9.00 -0.81 3.97
CA ILE A 44 8.54 -0.32 5.26
C ILE A 44 8.84 1.17 5.35
N GLY A 45 7.85 1.95 5.80
CA GLY A 45 8.00 3.39 5.86
C GLY A 45 7.98 4.02 4.49
N MET A 46 7.03 3.60 3.67
CA MET A 46 6.98 4.02 2.26
C MET A 46 6.71 5.51 2.07
N GLY A 47 6.28 6.21 3.10
CA GLY A 47 6.00 7.62 3.01
C GLY A 47 4.86 7.92 2.04
N LYS A 48 5.03 8.92 1.18
CA LYS A 48 4.01 9.33 0.22
C LYS A 48 3.92 8.40 -0.98
N GLY A 49 4.75 7.37 -1.03
CA GLY A 49 4.61 6.29 -2.00
C GLY A 49 5.10 6.57 -3.41
N GLN A 50 5.63 7.76 -3.70
CA GLN A 50 6.04 8.08 -5.06
C GLN A 50 7.11 7.12 -5.57
N PHE A 51 8.09 6.83 -4.72
CA PHE A 51 9.15 5.90 -5.08
C PHE A 51 8.60 4.50 -5.36
N LEU A 52 7.73 4.01 -4.46
CA LEU A 52 7.19 2.66 -4.60
C LEU A 52 6.27 2.55 -5.81
N LEU A 53 5.44 3.57 -6.05
CA LEU A 53 4.57 3.58 -7.23
C LEU A 53 5.38 3.55 -8.52
N THR A 54 6.49 4.29 -8.55
CA THR A 54 7.37 4.29 -9.72
C THR A 54 7.99 2.91 -9.94
N LEU A 55 8.49 2.29 -8.85
CA LEU A 55 9.05 0.95 -8.95
C LEU A 55 8.03 -0.06 -9.45
N ALA A 56 6.82 -0.01 -8.93
CA ALA A 56 5.78 -0.95 -9.33
C ALA A 56 5.46 -0.79 -10.82
N ALA A 57 5.37 0.44 -11.30
CA ALA A 57 5.08 0.71 -12.70
C ALA A 57 6.20 0.23 -13.62
N GLU A 58 7.45 0.35 -13.16
CA GLU A 58 8.60 -0.05 -13.97
C GLU A 58 8.92 -1.53 -13.90
N ASN A 59 8.38 -2.21 -12.90
CA ASN A 59 8.70 -3.64 -12.66
C ASN A 59 7.42 -4.45 -12.50
N PRO A 60 6.64 -4.60 -13.58
CA PRO A 60 5.35 -5.31 -13.47
C PRO A 60 5.50 -6.79 -13.11
N GLN A 61 6.70 -7.34 -13.19
CA GLN A 61 6.95 -8.74 -12.86
C GLN A 61 7.21 -8.95 -11.37
N ILE A 62 7.19 -7.87 -10.56
CA ILE A 62 7.41 -7.94 -9.12
C ILE A 62 6.18 -7.38 -8.41
N ASN A 63 5.74 -8.02 -7.33
CA ASN A 63 4.65 -7.52 -6.51
C ASN A 63 5.21 -6.63 -5.40
N TYR A 64 4.58 -5.49 -5.17
CA TYR A 64 5.05 -4.51 -4.19
C TYR A 64 4.02 -4.31 -3.09
N VAL A 65 4.50 -4.28 -1.85
CA VAL A 65 3.67 -3.96 -0.68
C VAL A 65 4.32 -2.80 0.06
N GLY A 66 3.60 -1.71 0.23
CA GLY A 66 4.07 -0.56 0.97
C GLY A 66 3.40 -0.49 2.33
N ILE A 67 4.19 -0.33 3.38
CA ILE A 67 3.69 -0.22 4.74
C ILE A 67 3.99 1.18 5.26
N GLU A 68 2.97 1.85 5.79
CA GLU A 68 3.11 3.18 6.36
C GLU A 68 2.28 3.26 7.63
N ARG A 69 2.88 3.70 8.73
CA ARG A 69 2.21 3.74 10.03
C ARG A 69 1.20 4.88 10.15
N TYR A 70 1.41 5.97 9.45
CA TYR A 70 0.56 7.15 9.58
C TYR A 70 -0.46 7.20 8.46
N SER A 71 -1.73 7.14 8.82
CA SER A 71 -2.81 7.14 7.83
C SER A 71 -2.81 8.42 7.00
N SER A 72 -2.44 9.56 7.59
CA SER A 72 -2.39 10.83 6.86
C SER A 72 -1.29 10.83 5.79
N VAL A 73 -0.20 10.11 6.04
CA VAL A 73 0.88 9.99 5.06
C VAL A 73 0.50 8.97 3.99
N LEU A 74 -0.06 7.83 4.41
CA LEU A 74 -0.50 6.81 3.48
C LEU A 74 -1.58 7.33 2.54
N LEU A 75 -2.44 8.21 3.05
CA LEU A 75 -3.47 8.84 2.24
C LEU A 75 -2.88 9.50 0.99
N ARG A 76 -1.73 10.16 1.12
CA ARG A 76 -1.08 10.79 -0.02
C ARG A 76 -0.69 9.78 -1.09
N ALA A 77 -0.16 8.63 -0.66
CA ALA A 77 0.20 7.57 -1.58
C ALA A 77 -1.03 7.01 -2.29
N VAL A 78 -2.12 6.80 -1.53
CA VAL A 78 -3.35 6.26 -2.10
C VAL A 78 -3.99 7.26 -3.06
N GLU A 79 -3.97 8.55 -2.73
CA GLU A 79 -4.49 9.58 -3.63
C GLU A 79 -3.70 9.61 -4.93
N LYS A 80 -2.38 9.49 -4.84
CA LYS A 80 -1.54 9.44 -6.03
C LYS A 80 -1.87 8.21 -6.87
N PHE A 81 -2.06 7.06 -6.22
CA PHE A 81 -2.46 5.84 -6.90
C PHE A 81 -3.79 6.03 -7.63
N GLN A 82 -4.75 6.68 -6.95
CA GLN A 82 -6.08 6.90 -7.55
C GLN A 82 -6.02 7.85 -8.74
N GLU A 83 -5.13 8.85 -8.68
CA GLU A 83 -4.91 9.72 -9.85
C GLU A 83 -4.41 8.93 -11.03
N LEU A 84 -3.45 8.04 -10.79
CA LEU A 84 -2.92 7.19 -11.86
C LEU A 84 -3.99 6.23 -12.37
N GLU A 85 -4.84 5.74 -11.48
CA GLU A 85 -5.93 4.85 -11.85
C GLU A 85 -6.92 5.56 -12.78
N ALA A 86 -7.23 6.81 -12.49
CA ALA A 86 -8.12 7.61 -13.32
C ALA A 86 -7.52 7.86 -14.71
N GLU A 87 -6.19 7.87 -14.82
CA GLU A 87 -5.49 8.03 -16.08
C GLU A 87 -5.23 6.71 -16.81
N GLY A 88 -5.65 5.61 -16.21
CA GLY A 88 -5.39 4.29 -16.77
C GLY A 88 -3.95 3.84 -16.65
N LYS A 89 -3.20 4.44 -15.70
CA LYS A 89 -1.77 4.18 -15.54
C LYS A 89 -1.40 3.56 -14.19
N ALA A 90 -2.38 3.23 -13.35
CA ALA A 90 -2.10 2.68 -12.03
C ALA A 90 -1.52 1.27 -12.15
N PRO A 91 -0.41 0.98 -11.44
CA PRO A 91 0.13 -0.37 -11.44
C PRO A 91 -0.79 -1.30 -10.66
N ALA A 92 -1.01 -2.50 -11.20
CA ALA A 92 -1.84 -3.51 -10.56
C ALA A 92 -1.07 -4.32 -9.52
N ASN A 93 0.25 -4.20 -9.52
CA ASN A 93 1.15 -5.02 -8.70
C ASN A 93 1.59 -4.31 -7.42
N ILE A 94 0.65 -3.56 -6.80
CA ILE A 94 0.95 -2.84 -5.56
C ILE A 94 -0.20 -2.99 -4.58
N ARG A 95 0.15 -3.10 -3.29
CA ARG A 95 -0.81 -3.08 -2.20
C ARG A 95 -0.27 -2.20 -1.09
N PHE A 96 -1.18 -1.66 -0.28
CA PHE A 96 -0.83 -0.74 0.80
C PHE A 96 -1.31 -1.27 2.13
N ILE A 97 -0.51 -1.08 3.17
CA ILE A 97 -0.87 -1.45 4.53
C ILE A 97 -0.64 -0.26 5.44
N CYS A 98 -1.65 0.08 6.25
CA CYS A 98 -1.52 1.13 7.25
C CYS A 98 -1.30 0.46 8.62
N MET A 99 -0.06 0.40 9.05
CA MET A 99 0.27 -0.19 10.35
C MET A 99 1.69 0.16 10.74
N ASP A 100 1.97 0.07 12.04
CA ASP A 100 3.33 0.19 12.55
C ASP A 100 4.03 -1.16 12.33
N ALA A 101 5.16 -1.15 11.65
CA ALA A 101 5.90 -2.38 11.35
C ALA A 101 6.39 -3.09 12.60
N ASN A 102 6.44 -2.38 13.74
CA ASN A 102 6.82 -2.98 15.02
C ASN A 102 5.63 -3.54 15.79
N ASP A 103 4.43 -3.42 15.24
CA ASP A 103 3.23 -3.95 15.85
C ASP A 103 3.26 -5.48 15.80
N PRO A 104 2.92 -6.19 16.90
CA PRO A 104 2.91 -7.66 16.90
C PRO A 104 2.06 -8.28 15.80
N VAL A 105 1.00 -7.61 15.38
CA VAL A 105 0.13 -8.15 14.33
C VAL A 105 0.81 -8.16 12.96
N SER A 106 1.95 -7.50 12.84
CA SER A 106 2.64 -7.44 11.55
C SER A 106 3.33 -8.77 11.19
N THR A 107 3.46 -9.65 12.15
CA THR A 107 4.16 -10.92 11.94
C THR A 107 3.23 -12.05 11.44
#